data_7aa6072e8f89d3a436d8570f851f7d46
#
_entry.id   7aa6072e8f89d3a436d8570f851f7d46
#
_cell.length_a   1.000
_cell.length_b   1.000
_cell.length_c   1.000
_cell.angle_alpha   90.00
_cell.angle_beta   90.00
_cell.angle_gamma   90.00
#
_symmetry.space_group_name_H-M   'P 1'
#
loop_
_entity.id
_entity.type
_entity.pdbx_description
1 polymer ?
#
loop_
_entity_poly.entity_id
_entity_poly.type
_entity_poly.pdbx_seq_one_letter_code
_entity_poly.pdbx_strand_id
1 'polypeptide(L)'
;MTNGAANDTHPHVDSGPESYRQLQLANRTLGTRNAKLTELLRASRDKLDDLNGRLEALAEPPSTYGVLLEIAEDAATAEVHTAGRRMRLMVSPFVNRSDLQPGTLVRLGEGQQVVEVCGYTDSGDIATVVEVVDADRIVVADKLGEETLMKCAGALTDDLAAEQVGPGDSVVVDRRAGYAFEVITRAEVENLVLEEVPDVSYADIGGLTDQIEQLHDAVELPFLHPDLYRDYGLLPPKGVLLYGPPGCGKTLIAKAVASSLSKRIQAEGGADATRNRSYFLNIKGPELLNKFVGETERQIRLIFERARKIASAGHPVIVFFDEMEAIFRTRGTGVSSDVESTVVPQLLAEIDGVEGLRNVIVIGASNREELIDPAILRPGRLDVKIRVERPDRAAALDILGKYLTDDLPLDASATAAQLRTRIVDDLYSHDRPFLTLHYADGGHSDLYYGDFASGAMLANIVDRAKKFAIKDALRGEVGGITTAHVDRAVAEECHDNDDLPDTTNPGEWARISGHSSKRVVDITLHADDPADPTDPTGVTA
;
A
#
# COMPACT_ATOMS: atom_id res chain seq x y z
N MET A 1 -72.45 -21.01 -92.20
CA MET A 1 -73.33 -19.97 -92.74
C MET A 1 -72.84 -18.62 -92.29
N THR A 2 -72.57 -17.80 -93.25
CA THR A 2 -72.49 -16.33 -93.34
C THR A 2 -71.43 -15.64 -92.49
N ASN A 3 -70.31 -15.23 -93.12
CA ASN A 3 -70.10 -14.03 -93.94
C ASN A 3 -70.26 -12.72 -93.11
N GLY A 4 -69.22 -11.92 -93.08
CA GLY A 4 -69.25 -10.52 -92.79
C GLY A 4 -67.81 -9.91 -92.71
N ALA A 5 -67.37 -9.66 -93.84
CA ALA A 5 -66.51 -8.63 -94.48
C ALA A 5 -65.69 -7.72 -93.58
N ALA A 6 -64.49 -7.63 -94.01
CA ALA A 6 -63.45 -6.70 -93.69
C ALA A 6 -63.86 -5.20 -93.80
N ASN A 7 -63.19 -4.37 -92.98
CA ASN A 7 -62.88 -3.04 -93.37
C ASN A 7 -61.49 -2.66 -92.80
N ASP A 8 -60.51 -2.74 -93.67
CA ASP A 8 -59.20 -2.11 -93.56
C ASP A 8 -59.40 -0.63 -93.59
N THR A 9 -59.01 0.05 -92.51
CA THR A 9 -58.69 1.44 -92.54
C THR A 9 -57.31 1.63 -91.88
N HIS A 10 -56.29 1.55 -92.69
CA HIS A 10 -54.97 2.07 -92.32
C HIS A 10 -55.07 3.56 -92.10
N PRO A 11 -54.64 4.11 -90.96
CA PRO A 11 -54.39 5.55 -90.89
C PRO A 11 -53.09 5.86 -91.61
N HIS A 12 -53.14 6.69 -92.57
CA HIS A 12 -52.01 7.37 -93.20
C HIS A 12 -51.20 8.11 -92.11
N VAL A 13 -50.02 7.60 -91.82
CA VAL A 13 -49.04 8.31 -90.98
C VAL A 13 -48.41 9.33 -91.94
N ASP A 14 -48.72 10.58 -91.68
CA ASP A 14 -48.10 11.73 -92.33
C ASP A 14 -46.64 11.83 -91.89
N SER A 15 -45.70 11.39 -92.73
CA SER A 15 -44.29 11.32 -92.47
C SER A 15 -43.58 12.63 -92.85
N GLY A 16 -44.00 13.70 -92.19
CA GLY A 16 -43.31 14.99 -92.34
C GLY A 16 -42.01 15.06 -91.45
N PRO A 17 -41.00 15.80 -91.90
CA PRO A 17 -39.72 15.94 -91.19
C PRO A 17 -39.86 16.46 -89.75
N GLU A 18 -40.96 17.06 -89.35
CA GLU A 18 -41.27 17.50 -87.97
C GLU A 18 -41.68 16.35 -87.06
N SER A 19 -42.43 15.41 -87.60
CA SER A 19 -42.88 14.17 -86.84
C SER A 19 -41.65 13.31 -86.48
N TYR A 20 -40.66 13.23 -87.37
CA TYR A 20 -39.42 12.47 -87.10
C TYR A 20 -38.53 13.15 -86.04
N ARG A 21 -38.49 14.47 -86.02
CA ARG A 21 -37.77 15.25 -84.98
C ARG A 21 -38.44 15.10 -83.60
N GLN A 22 -39.77 15.11 -83.59
CA GLN A 22 -40.50 14.90 -82.33
C GLN A 22 -40.31 13.44 -81.76
N LEU A 23 -40.28 12.44 -82.63
CA LEU A 23 -39.97 11.06 -82.28
C LEU A 23 -38.51 10.90 -81.79
N GLN A 24 -37.54 11.59 -82.43
CA GLN A 24 -36.15 11.58 -81.98
C GLN A 24 -35.99 12.26 -80.62
N LEU A 25 -36.68 13.35 -80.35
CA LEU A 25 -36.66 14.06 -79.06
C LEU A 25 -37.32 13.20 -77.97
N ALA A 26 -38.48 12.57 -78.31
CA ALA A 26 -39.16 11.63 -77.36
C ALA A 26 -38.30 10.42 -77.07
N ASN A 27 -37.60 9.84 -78.04
CA ASN A 27 -36.70 8.71 -77.84
C ASN A 27 -35.45 9.11 -77.04
N ARG A 28 -34.90 10.28 -77.21
CA ARG A 28 -33.83 10.80 -76.33
C ARG A 28 -34.30 11.02 -74.90
N THR A 29 -35.48 11.59 -74.72
CA THR A 29 -36.07 11.84 -73.41
C THR A 29 -36.40 10.52 -72.69
N LEU A 30 -36.91 9.53 -73.43
CA LEU A 30 -37.15 8.18 -72.92
C LEU A 30 -35.84 7.47 -72.61
N GLY A 31 -34.79 7.63 -73.43
CA GLY A 31 -33.44 7.09 -73.14
C GLY A 31 -32.82 7.68 -71.87
N THR A 32 -32.92 8.98 -71.66
CA THR A 32 -32.44 9.64 -70.44
C THR A 32 -33.26 9.26 -69.21
N ARG A 33 -34.60 9.12 -69.38
CA ARG A 33 -35.46 8.60 -68.30
C ARG A 33 -35.16 7.13 -67.93
N ASN A 34 -34.94 6.28 -68.91
CA ASN A 34 -34.57 4.88 -68.69
C ASN A 34 -33.22 4.75 -68.03
N ALA A 35 -32.20 5.55 -68.43
CA ALA A 35 -30.91 5.59 -67.76
C ALA A 35 -31.04 6.01 -66.31
N LYS A 36 -31.83 7.05 -66.02
CA LYS A 36 -32.07 7.52 -64.65
C LYS A 36 -32.87 6.55 -63.81
N LEU A 37 -33.85 5.84 -64.39
CA LEU A 37 -34.59 4.76 -63.74
C LEU A 37 -33.68 3.57 -63.43
N THR A 38 -32.79 3.18 -64.32
CA THR A 38 -31.83 2.09 -64.12
C THR A 38 -30.83 2.45 -63.02
N GLU A 39 -30.39 3.70 -62.96
CA GLU A 39 -29.51 4.18 -61.85
C GLU A 39 -30.24 4.17 -60.51
N LEU A 40 -31.47 4.67 -60.46
CA LEU A 40 -32.31 4.62 -59.26
C LEU A 40 -32.61 3.19 -58.78
N LEU A 41 -32.85 2.26 -59.72
CA LEU A 41 -33.07 0.86 -59.41
C LEU A 41 -31.82 0.18 -58.84
N ARG A 42 -30.60 0.51 -59.41
CA ARG A 42 -29.35 0.03 -58.85
C ARG A 42 -29.13 0.56 -57.44
N ALA A 43 -29.24 1.86 -57.23
CA ALA A 43 -29.06 2.50 -55.94
C ALA A 43 -30.10 1.98 -54.91
N SER A 44 -31.34 1.70 -55.32
CA SER A 44 -32.36 1.10 -54.45
C SER A 44 -32.03 -0.35 -54.08
N ARG A 45 -31.47 -1.11 -55.01
CA ARG A 45 -31.06 -2.48 -54.81
C ARG A 45 -29.88 -2.56 -53.85
N ASP A 46 -28.85 -1.74 -54.08
CA ASP A 46 -27.67 -1.64 -53.19
C ASP A 46 -28.10 -1.25 -51.74
N LYS A 47 -29.07 -0.35 -51.64
CA LYS A 47 -29.60 0.08 -50.35
C LYS A 47 -30.44 -1.01 -49.64
N LEU A 48 -31.20 -1.82 -50.42
CA LEU A 48 -31.91 -2.97 -49.89
C LEU A 48 -30.96 -4.07 -49.44
N ASP A 49 -29.88 -4.33 -50.17
CA ASP A 49 -28.88 -5.32 -49.78
C ASP A 49 -28.10 -4.85 -48.51
N ASP A 50 -27.78 -3.56 -48.39
CA ASP A 50 -27.19 -3.01 -47.15
C ASP A 50 -28.16 -3.09 -45.95
N LEU A 51 -29.44 -2.77 -46.16
CA LEU A 51 -30.46 -2.88 -45.12
C LEU A 51 -30.74 -4.34 -44.72
N ASN A 52 -30.75 -5.27 -45.67
CA ASN A 52 -30.88 -6.68 -45.37
C ASN A 52 -29.66 -7.21 -44.60
N GLY A 53 -28.45 -6.84 -44.99
CA GLY A 53 -27.25 -7.20 -44.23
C GLY A 53 -27.24 -6.66 -42.79
N ARG A 54 -27.75 -5.42 -42.59
CA ARG A 54 -27.94 -4.87 -41.24
C ARG A 54 -29.05 -5.58 -40.45
N LEU A 55 -30.12 -5.95 -41.10
CA LEU A 55 -31.20 -6.72 -40.47
C LEU A 55 -30.76 -8.15 -40.11
N GLU A 56 -29.96 -8.80 -40.93
CA GLU A 56 -29.36 -10.10 -40.63
C GLU A 56 -28.40 -10.03 -39.46
N ALA A 57 -27.56 -8.98 -39.40
CA ALA A 57 -26.65 -8.72 -38.27
C ALA A 57 -27.39 -8.40 -36.96
N LEU A 58 -28.58 -7.79 -37.02
CA LEU A 58 -29.43 -7.52 -35.84
C LEU A 58 -30.33 -8.72 -35.47
N ALA A 59 -30.49 -9.67 -36.37
CA ALA A 59 -31.33 -10.86 -36.19
C ALA A 59 -30.53 -12.09 -35.77
N GLU A 60 -29.21 -11.95 -35.48
CA GLU A 60 -28.48 -13.05 -34.84
C GLU A 60 -29.14 -13.37 -33.50
N PRO A 61 -29.61 -14.60 -33.32
CA PRO A 61 -30.24 -14.99 -32.05
C PRO A 61 -29.24 -14.87 -30.92
N PRO A 62 -29.69 -14.53 -29.69
CA PRO A 62 -28.81 -14.41 -28.55
C PRO A 62 -27.99 -15.69 -28.38
N SER A 63 -26.67 -15.56 -28.48
CA SER A 63 -25.74 -16.69 -28.33
C SER A 63 -25.66 -17.12 -26.87
N THR A 64 -25.64 -18.42 -26.62
CA THR A 64 -25.38 -18.97 -25.29
C THR A 64 -23.89 -19.27 -25.16
N TYR A 65 -23.34 -19.05 -23.95
CA TYR A 65 -21.96 -19.38 -23.65
C TYR A 65 -21.86 -20.53 -22.65
N GLY A 66 -20.74 -21.22 -22.68
CA GLY A 66 -20.43 -22.28 -21.72
C GLY A 66 -18.93 -22.40 -21.51
N VAL A 67 -18.53 -23.05 -20.42
CA VAL A 67 -17.10 -23.32 -20.11
C VAL A 67 -16.79 -24.76 -20.58
N LEU A 68 -15.71 -24.90 -21.34
CA LEU A 68 -15.25 -26.20 -21.84
C LEU A 68 -14.64 -27.00 -20.69
N LEU A 69 -15.15 -28.20 -20.44
CA LEU A 69 -14.67 -29.09 -19.38
C LEU A 69 -13.69 -30.13 -19.90
N GLU A 70 -14.01 -30.76 -21.03
CA GLU A 70 -13.23 -31.86 -21.58
C GLU A 70 -13.54 -32.02 -23.09
N ILE A 71 -12.55 -32.50 -23.84
CA ILE A 71 -12.66 -32.75 -25.25
C ILE A 71 -12.55 -34.26 -25.47
N ALA A 72 -13.42 -34.82 -26.30
CA ALA A 72 -13.30 -36.24 -26.70
C ALA A 72 -12.04 -36.46 -27.55
N GLU A 73 -11.49 -37.66 -27.53
CA GLU A 73 -10.27 -38.00 -28.27
C GLU A 73 -10.35 -37.73 -29.78
N ASP A 74 -11.56 -37.85 -30.36
CA ASP A 74 -11.82 -37.56 -31.78
C ASP A 74 -11.98 -36.05 -32.07
N ALA A 75 -12.01 -35.22 -31.04
CA ALA A 75 -12.30 -33.79 -31.07
C ALA A 75 -13.58 -33.41 -31.85
N ALA A 76 -14.48 -34.35 -32.05
CA ALA A 76 -15.78 -34.11 -32.69
C ALA A 76 -16.84 -33.68 -31.67
N THR A 77 -16.66 -34.04 -30.41
CA THR A 77 -17.54 -33.67 -29.30
C THR A 77 -16.73 -33.10 -28.13
N ALA A 78 -17.37 -32.19 -27.38
CA ALA A 78 -16.80 -31.58 -26.18
C ALA A 78 -17.83 -31.59 -25.06
N GLU A 79 -17.35 -31.73 -23.84
CA GLU A 79 -18.18 -31.53 -22.64
C GLU A 79 -18.09 -30.09 -22.19
N VAL A 80 -19.23 -29.44 -22.09
CA VAL A 80 -19.35 -28.01 -21.79
C VAL A 80 -20.28 -27.82 -20.60
N HIS A 81 -19.87 -26.97 -19.66
CA HIS A 81 -20.75 -26.49 -18.59
C HIS A 81 -21.51 -25.27 -19.09
N THR A 82 -22.82 -25.38 -19.28
CA THR A 82 -23.68 -24.29 -19.73
C THR A 82 -25.02 -24.34 -19.01
N ALA A 83 -25.60 -23.18 -18.71
CA ALA A 83 -26.88 -23.06 -18.00
C ALA A 83 -26.98 -23.92 -16.71
N GLY A 84 -25.86 -24.06 -15.96
CA GLY A 84 -25.79 -24.85 -14.73
C GLY A 84 -25.78 -26.38 -14.94
N ARG A 85 -25.50 -26.87 -16.14
CA ARG A 85 -25.49 -28.30 -16.48
C ARG A 85 -24.26 -28.66 -17.29
N ARG A 86 -23.76 -29.90 -17.09
CA ARG A 86 -22.74 -30.50 -17.94
C ARG A 86 -23.43 -31.14 -19.16
N MET A 87 -23.04 -30.75 -20.35
CA MET A 87 -23.61 -31.22 -21.62
C MET A 87 -22.50 -31.64 -22.57
N ARG A 88 -22.74 -32.74 -23.31
CA ARG A 88 -21.87 -33.15 -24.40
C ARG A 88 -22.42 -32.59 -25.70
N LEU A 89 -21.62 -31.74 -26.35
CA LEU A 89 -22.00 -30.97 -27.53
C LEU A 89 -21.08 -31.31 -28.70
N MET A 90 -21.59 -31.16 -29.92
CA MET A 90 -20.81 -31.28 -31.14
C MET A 90 -19.89 -30.06 -31.28
N VAL A 91 -18.68 -30.25 -31.79
CA VAL A 91 -17.76 -29.14 -32.13
C VAL A 91 -17.87 -28.89 -33.63
N SER A 92 -18.09 -27.62 -34.00
CA SER A 92 -18.15 -27.20 -35.40
C SER A 92 -16.79 -27.48 -36.11
N PRO A 93 -16.80 -27.98 -37.36
CA PRO A 93 -15.59 -28.21 -38.13
C PRO A 93 -14.75 -26.96 -38.39
N PHE A 94 -15.34 -25.77 -38.19
CA PHE A 94 -14.71 -24.47 -38.41
C PHE A 94 -13.95 -23.97 -37.17
N VAL A 95 -14.10 -24.61 -36.00
CA VAL A 95 -13.38 -24.29 -34.78
C VAL A 95 -11.98 -24.87 -34.86
N ASN A 96 -10.97 -24.03 -34.60
CA ASN A 96 -9.61 -24.51 -34.57
C ASN A 96 -9.37 -25.36 -33.30
N ARG A 97 -8.92 -26.59 -33.49
CA ARG A 97 -8.79 -27.59 -32.42
C ARG A 97 -7.69 -27.25 -31.42
N SER A 98 -6.69 -26.47 -31.84
CA SER A 98 -5.61 -26.03 -30.95
C SER A 98 -6.08 -25.06 -29.88
N ASP A 99 -7.18 -24.34 -30.12
CA ASP A 99 -7.71 -23.31 -29.23
C ASP A 99 -8.69 -23.88 -28.20
N LEU A 100 -9.13 -25.12 -28.42
CA LEU A 100 -9.96 -25.84 -27.48
C LEU A 100 -9.11 -26.34 -26.32
N GLN A 101 -9.12 -25.62 -25.22
CA GLN A 101 -8.46 -26.01 -23.98
C GLN A 101 -9.46 -26.08 -22.82
N PRO A 102 -9.33 -27.03 -21.87
CA PRO A 102 -10.20 -27.07 -20.70
C PRO A 102 -10.19 -25.74 -19.95
N GLY A 103 -11.36 -25.28 -19.54
CA GLY A 103 -11.55 -23.97 -18.88
C GLY A 103 -11.83 -22.82 -19.83
N THR A 104 -11.71 -22.98 -21.16
CA THR A 104 -12.02 -21.89 -22.10
C THR A 104 -13.52 -21.62 -22.20
N LEU A 105 -13.88 -20.37 -22.37
CA LEU A 105 -15.24 -19.94 -22.68
C LEU A 105 -15.51 -20.22 -24.15
N VAL A 106 -16.63 -20.91 -24.45
CA VAL A 106 -17.06 -21.26 -25.81
C VAL A 106 -18.43 -20.70 -26.09
N ARG A 107 -18.64 -20.21 -27.33
CA ARG A 107 -19.95 -19.78 -27.83
C ARG A 107 -20.68 -20.94 -28.47
N LEU A 108 -21.94 -21.08 -28.12
CA LEU A 108 -22.81 -22.11 -28.62
C LEU A 108 -23.77 -21.55 -29.69
N GLY A 109 -23.85 -22.22 -30.83
CA GLY A 109 -24.78 -21.89 -31.90
C GLY A 109 -26.20 -22.38 -31.62
N GLU A 110 -27.16 -22.09 -32.53
CA GLU A 110 -28.56 -22.44 -32.41
C GLU A 110 -28.82 -23.96 -32.22
N GLY A 111 -27.96 -24.80 -32.79
CA GLY A 111 -28.00 -26.26 -32.62
C GLY A 111 -27.30 -26.77 -31.34
N GLN A 112 -26.99 -25.90 -30.39
CA GLN A 112 -26.17 -26.22 -29.20
C GLN A 112 -24.85 -26.88 -29.55
N GLN A 113 -24.21 -26.47 -30.62
CA GLN A 113 -22.86 -26.87 -31.00
C GLN A 113 -21.84 -25.78 -30.67
N VAL A 114 -20.65 -26.16 -30.36
CA VAL A 114 -19.52 -25.21 -30.14
C VAL A 114 -19.13 -24.59 -31.49
N VAL A 115 -19.29 -23.28 -31.64
CA VAL A 115 -19.01 -22.56 -32.90
C VAL A 115 -17.82 -21.66 -32.83
N GLU A 116 -17.42 -21.26 -31.62
CA GLU A 116 -16.27 -20.35 -31.42
C GLU A 116 -15.66 -20.54 -30.03
N VAL A 117 -14.35 -20.31 -29.90
CA VAL A 117 -13.62 -20.27 -28.64
C VAL A 117 -13.34 -18.80 -28.32
N CYS A 118 -13.78 -18.34 -27.15
CA CYS A 118 -13.72 -16.94 -26.73
C CYS A 118 -12.57 -16.64 -25.75
N GLY A 119 -11.66 -17.60 -25.51
CA GLY A 119 -10.59 -17.46 -24.53
C GLY A 119 -11.04 -17.84 -23.12
N TYR A 120 -10.34 -17.34 -22.11
CA TYR A 120 -10.68 -17.56 -20.70
C TYR A 120 -11.55 -16.42 -20.17
N THR A 121 -12.34 -16.71 -19.11
CA THR A 121 -13.12 -15.66 -18.46
C THR A 121 -12.21 -14.79 -17.61
N ASP A 122 -12.41 -13.48 -17.69
CA ASP A 122 -11.74 -12.44 -16.90
C ASP A 122 -12.57 -11.98 -15.70
N SER A 123 -13.69 -12.63 -15.46
CA SER A 123 -14.63 -12.30 -14.38
C SER A 123 -15.07 -13.56 -13.64
N GLY A 124 -15.22 -13.45 -12.31
CA GLY A 124 -15.60 -14.59 -11.47
C GLY A 124 -15.61 -14.22 -9.98
N ASP A 125 -15.77 -15.23 -9.15
CA ASP A 125 -15.61 -15.10 -7.70
C ASP A 125 -14.11 -15.06 -7.35
N ILE A 126 -13.78 -14.39 -6.24
CA ILE A 126 -12.41 -14.41 -5.72
C ILE A 126 -12.37 -15.40 -4.56
N ALA A 127 -11.42 -16.35 -4.64
CA ALA A 127 -11.15 -17.32 -3.58
C ALA A 127 -9.67 -17.30 -3.20
N THR A 128 -9.34 -17.82 -2.03
CA THR A 128 -7.95 -17.89 -1.54
C THR A 128 -7.45 -19.33 -1.70
N VAL A 129 -6.26 -19.54 -2.23
CA VAL A 129 -5.62 -20.85 -2.32
C VAL A 129 -5.27 -21.34 -0.92
N VAL A 130 -5.74 -22.52 -0.55
CA VAL A 130 -5.44 -23.20 0.71
C VAL A 130 -4.28 -24.15 0.52
N GLU A 131 -4.30 -24.94 -0.55
CA GLU A 131 -3.31 -25.97 -0.84
C GLU A 131 -3.19 -26.20 -2.35
N VAL A 132 -1.98 -26.46 -2.81
CA VAL A 132 -1.70 -26.96 -4.16
C VAL A 132 -1.66 -28.48 -4.09
N VAL A 133 -2.61 -29.15 -4.76
CA VAL A 133 -2.75 -30.61 -4.70
C VAL A 133 -1.83 -31.31 -5.68
N ASP A 134 -1.81 -30.83 -6.93
CA ASP A 134 -0.95 -31.35 -8.02
C ASP A 134 -0.77 -30.28 -9.11
N ALA A 135 -0.24 -30.71 -10.28
CA ALA A 135 0.13 -29.81 -11.38
C ALA A 135 -1.03 -29.04 -12.02
N ASP A 136 -2.29 -29.45 -11.80
CA ASP A 136 -3.46 -28.84 -12.42
C ASP A 136 -4.64 -28.60 -11.44
N ARG A 137 -4.44 -28.86 -10.13
CA ARG A 137 -5.51 -28.72 -9.13
C ARG A 137 -5.06 -28.01 -7.86
N ILE A 138 -5.93 -27.15 -7.37
CA ILE A 138 -5.77 -26.41 -6.12
C ILE A 138 -7.02 -26.53 -5.26
N VAL A 139 -6.86 -26.49 -3.95
CA VAL A 139 -7.95 -26.27 -2.99
C VAL A 139 -8.04 -24.77 -2.72
N VAL A 140 -9.22 -24.22 -2.88
CA VAL A 140 -9.49 -22.80 -2.61
C VAL A 140 -10.57 -22.67 -1.54
N ALA A 141 -10.44 -21.65 -0.68
CA ALA A 141 -11.45 -21.27 0.31
C ALA A 141 -12.14 -19.97 -0.11
N ASP A 142 -13.42 -19.87 0.15
CA ASP A 142 -14.18 -18.63 -0.04
C ASP A 142 -14.10 -17.70 1.19
N LYS A 143 -14.89 -16.60 1.13
CA LYS A 143 -14.99 -15.63 2.24
C LYS A 143 -15.60 -16.23 3.53
N LEU A 144 -16.29 -17.35 3.43
CA LEU A 144 -16.91 -18.07 4.56
C LEU A 144 -16.03 -19.22 5.07
N GLY A 145 -14.91 -19.49 4.39
CA GLY A 145 -14.00 -20.57 4.71
C GLY A 145 -14.43 -21.94 4.14
N GLU A 146 -15.41 -21.98 3.22
CA GLU A 146 -15.76 -23.22 2.53
C GLU A 146 -14.68 -23.61 1.50
N GLU A 147 -14.08 -24.78 1.70
CA GLU A 147 -13.04 -25.31 0.83
C GLU A 147 -13.64 -26.03 -0.37
N THR A 148 -13.10 -25.76 -1.54
CA THR A 148 -13.51 -26.36 -2.81
C THR A 148 -12.28 -26.73 -3.63
N LEU A 149 -12.26 -27.97 -4.18
CA LEU A 149 -11.23 -28.40 -5.12
C LEU A 149 -11.54 -27.86 -6.51
N MET A 150 -10.57 -27.18 -7.14
CA MET A 150 -10.70 -26.59 -8.46
C MET A 150 -9.58 -27.03 -9.40
N LYS A 151 -9.87 -27.06 -10.69
CA LYS A 151 -8.86 -27.23 -11.74
C LYS A 151 -8.29 -25.87 -12.13
N CYS A 152 -7.01 -25.84 -12.45
CA CYS A 152 -6.38 -24.66 -13.00
C CYS A 152 -6.55 -24.58 -14.52
N ALA A 153 -6.72 -23.37 -15.04
CA ALA A 153 -6.82 -23.10 -16.47
C ALA A 153 -6.21 -21.71 -16.79
N GLY A 154 -5.90 -21.47 -18.06
CA GLY A 154 -5.35 -20.19 -18.49
C GLY A 154 -3.97 -19.90 -17.90
N ALA A 155 -3.75 -18.63 -17.53
CA ALA A 155 -2.50 -18.16 -16.97
C ALA A 155 -2.11 -18.90 -15.67
N LEU A 156 -3.11 -19.29 -14.86
CA LEU A 156 -2.87 -19.97 -13.60
C LEU A 156 -2.17 -21.33 -13.77
N THR A 157 -2.35 -22.02 -14.89
CA THR A 157 -1.65 -23.28 -15.17
C THR A 157 -0.15 -23.04 -15.39
N ASP A 158 0.20 -21.96 -16.07
CA ASP A 158 1.59 -21.58 -16.31
C ASP A 158 2.26 -21.10 -15.03
N ASP A 159 1.54 -20.29 -14.23
CA ASP A 159 2.00 -19.79 -12.94
C ASP A 159 2.21 -20.93 -11.93
N LEU A 160 1.33 -21.94 -11.94
CA LEU A 160 1.46 -23.13 -11.10
C LEU A 160 2.67 -23.98 -11.50
N ALA A 161 2.89 -24.17 -12.82
CA ALA A 161 4.05 -24.87 -13.34
C ALA A 161 5.38 -24.17 -13.05
N ALA A 162 5.34 -22.84 -12.91
CA ALA A 162 6.48 -22.00 -12.52
C ALA A 162 6.68 -21.89 -10.99
N GLU A 163 5.87 -22.61 -10.18
CA GLU A 163 5.87 -22.55 -8.71
C GLU A 163 5.62 -21.13 -8.15
N GLN A 164 4.87 -20.31 -8.90
CA GLN A 164 4.54 -18.93 -8.52
C GLN A 164 3.23 -18.81 -7.74
N VAL A 165 2.48 -19.90 -7.60
CA VAL A 165 1.21 -19.97 -6.89
C VAL A 165 1.36 -20.80 -5.63
N GLY A 166 0.94 -20.24 -4.50
CA GLY A 166 1.01 -20.89 -3.20
C GLY A 166 -0.20 -20.65 -2.31
N PRO A 167 -0.24 -21.32 -1.15
CA PRO A 167 -1.26 -21.05 -0.14
C PRO A 167 -1.27 -19.58 0.28
N GLY A 168 -2.47 -18.98 0.32
CA GLY A 168 -2.66 -17.56 0.63
C GLY A 168 -2.89 -16.67 -0.59
N ASP A 169 -2.54 -17.08 -1.78
CA ASP A 169 -2.79 -16.32 -3.01
C ASP A 169 -4.28 -16.22 -3.32
N SER A 170 -4.70 -15.08 -3.88
CA SER A 170 -6.07 -14.89 -4.32
C SER A 170 -6.19 -15.21 -5.79
N VAL A 171 -7.20 -16.02 -6.15
CA VAL A 171 -7.43 -16.46 -7.53
C VAL A 171 -8.85 -16.17 -7.97
N VAL A 172 -9.02 -15.88 -9.29
CA VAL A 172 -10.33 -15.80 -9.92
C VAL A 172 -10.85 -17.20 -10.16
N VAL A 173 -12.06 -17.49 -9.72
CA VAL A 173 -12.67 -18.82 -9.83
C VAL A 173 -14.06 -18.76 -10.44
N ASP A 174 -14.41 -19.76 -11.26
CA ASP A 174 -15.78 -20.10 -11.59
C ASP A 174 -16.17 -21.37 -10.80
N ARG A 175 -16.87 -21.19 -9.70
CA ARG A 175 -17.30 -22.29 -8.84
C ARG A 175 -18.27 -23.25 -9.53
N ARG A 176 -19.04 -22.78 -10.51
CA ARG A 176 -20.02 -23.58 -11.23
C ARG A 176 -19.35 -24.51 -12.23
N ALA A 177 -18.35 -23.99 -12.93
CA ALA A 177 -17.54 -24.75 -13.86
C ALA A 177 -16.42 -25.55 -13.17
N GLY A 178 -15.98 -25.14 -11.96
CA GLY A 178 -14.93 -25.79 -11.18
C GLY A 178 -13.52 -25.44 -11.64
N TYR A 179 -13.33 -24.23 -12.18
CA TYR A 179 -12.04 -23.75 -12.68
C TYR A 179 -11.55 -22.50 -11.96
N ALA A 180 -10.24 -22.41 -11.80
CA ALA A 180 -9.52 -21.21 -11.41
C ALA A 180 -8.63 -20.73 -12.58
N PHE A 181 -8.54 -19.42 -12.83
CA PHE A 181 -8.01 -18.88 -14.09
C PHE A 181 -6.74 -18.05 -13.95
N GLU A 182 -6.64 -17.18 -12.96
CA GLU A 182 -5.51 -16.27 -12.76
C GLU A 182 -5.30 -15.90 -11.29
N VAL A 183 -4.08 -15.52 -10.94
CA VAL A 183 -3.76 -14.96 -9.62
C VAL A 183 -4.07 -13.47 -9.63
N ILE A 184 -4.87 -13.02 -8.66
CA ILE A 184 -5.09 -11.60 -8.44
C ILE A 184 -4.15 -11.12 -7.36
N THR A 185 -3.24 -10.23 -7.74
CA THR A 185 -2.44 -9.47 -6.77
C THR A 185 -3.37 -8.46 -6.08
N ARG A 186 -3.77 -8.76 -4.84
CA ARG A 186 -4.58 -7.80 -4.08
C ARG A 186 -3.71 -6.63 -3.66
N ALA A 187 -4.05 -5.44 -4.12
CA ALA A 187 -3.46 -4.18 -3.68
C ALA A 187 -3.65 -3.88 -2.16
N GLU A 188 -4.45 -4.69 -1.45
CA GLU A 188 -4.71 -4.51 -0.02
C GLU A 188 -3.45 -4.65 0.84
N VAL A 189 -2.53 -5.56 0.47
CA VAL A 189 -1.25 -5.74 1.19
C VAL A 189 -0.21 -4.72 0.74
N GLU A 190 -0.23 -4.32 -0.54
CA GLU A 190 0.65 -3.25 -1.05
C GLU A 190 0.35 -1.90 -0.40
N ASN A 191 -0.90 -1.64 -0.02
CA ASN A 191 -1.29 -0.40 0.68
C ASN A 191 -0.97 -0.41 2.18
N LEU A 192 -0.86 -1.59 2.80
CA LEU A 192 -0.53 -1.72 4.24
C LEU A 192 0.97 -1.77 4.50
N VAL A 193 1.74 -2.19 3.50
CA VAL A 193 3.18 -2.39 3.59
C VAL A 193 3.85 -1.46 2.59
N LEU A 194 4.25 -0.28 3.04
CA LEU A 194 5.09 0.61 2.25
C LEU A 194 6.48 -0.03 2.11
N GLU A 195 6.78 -0.58 0.93
CA GLU A 195 8.13 -1.00 0.57
C GLU A 195 8.95 0.26 0.26
N GLU A 196 9.40 0.95 1.29
CA GLU A 196 10.31 2.07 1.12
C GLU A 196 11.75 1.58 1.26
N VAL A 197 12.60 1.91 0.28
CA VAL A 197 14.03 2.05 0.54
C VAL A 197 14.19 3.44 1.16
N PRO A 198 14.41 3.57 2.48
CA PRO A 198 14.42 4.87 3.12
C PRO A 198 15.60 5.70 2.63
N ASP A 199 15.37 6.95 2.26
CA ASP A 199 16.43 7.90 1.91
C ASP A 199 16.96 8.64 3.16
N VAL A 200 17.21 7.90 4.22
CA VAL A 200 17.71 8.40 5.50
C VAL A 200 19.04 7.72 5.81
N SER A 201 20.04 8.47 6.21
CA SER A 201 21.36 7.95 6.62
C SER A 201 21.61 8.19 8.10
N TYR A 202 22.58 7.49 8.70
CA TYR A 202 23.02 7.76 10.07
C TYR A 202 23.55 9.19 10.25
N ALA A 203 24.06 9.80 9.17
CA ALA A 203 24.52 11.18 9.21
C ALA A 203 23.37 12.19 9.44
N ASP A 204 22.12 11.81 9.14
CA ASP A 204 20.94 12.65 9.33
C ASP A 204 20.38 12.57 10.75
N ILE A 205 20.92 11.67 11.58
CA ILE A 205 20.49 11.45 12.96
C ILE A 205 21.50 12.10 13.91
N GLY A 206 21.00 12.87 14.88
CA GLY A 206 21.79 13.46 15.94
C GLY A 206 21.48 12.83 17.30
N GLY A 207 22.48 12.80 18.19
CA GLY A 207 22.32 12.47 19.61
C GLY A 207 21.98 11.03 19.95
N LEU A 208 22.09 10.07 18.99
CA LEU A 208 21.76 8.66 19.19
C LEU A 208 22.93 7.72 18.81
N THR A 209 24.16 8.15 19.03
CA THR A 209 25.37 7.42 18.61
C THR A 209 25.43 6.02 19.21
N ASP A 210 25.20 5.89 20.52
CA ASP A 210 25.26 4.61 21.23
C ASP A 210 24.13 3.64 20.77
N GLN A 211 22.94 4.20 20.51
CA GLN A 211 21.80 3.42 20.00
C GLN A 211 22.05 2.94 18.57
N ILE A 212 22.67 3.77 17.74
CA ILE A 212 23.09 3.41 16.38
C ILE A 212 24.11 2.28 16.42
N GLU A 213 25.12 2.36 17.30
CA GLU A 213 26.11 1.29 17.46
C GLU A 213 25.48 -0.03 17.91
N GLN A 214 24.61 0.01 18.94
CA GLN A 214 23.88 -1.18 19.41
C GLN A 214 23.02 -1.80 18.30
N LEU A 215 22.37 -0.97 17.49
CA LEU A 215 21.53 -1.45 16.41
C LEU A 215 22.36 -1.97 15.23
N HIS A 216 23.48 -1.35 14.92
CA HIS A 216 24.46 -1.87 13.97
C HIS A 216 24.94 -3.26 14.37
N ASP A 217 25.31 -3.47 15.62
CA ASP A 217 25.77 -4.76 16.12
C ASP A 217 24.66 -5.83 16.12
N ALA A 218 23.43 -5.43 16.42
CA ALA A 218 22.31 -6.35 16.48
C ALA A 218 21.76 -6.71 15.09
N VAL A 219 21.77 -5.78 14.13
CA VAL A 219 21.13 -5.95 12.83
C VAL A 219 22.15 -6.14 11.71
N GLU A 220 23.06 -5.19 11.52
CA GLU A 220 23.94 -5.21 10.35
C GLU A 220 25.04 -6.28 10.45
N LEU A 221 25.67 -6.41 11.63
CA LEU A 221 26.79 -7.33 11.83
C LEU A 221 26.43 -8.81 11.51
N PRO A 222 25.29 -9.36 11.96
CA PRO A 222 24.88 -10.72 11.60
C PRO A 222 24.63 -10.92 10.10
N PHE A 223 24.13 -9.90 9.41
CA PHE A 223 23.86 -9.94 7.97
C PHE A 223 25.17 -9.88 7.16
N LEU A 224 26.08 -9.02 7.55
CA LEU A 224 27.34 -8.81 6.82
C LEU A 224 28.35 -9.94 7.07
N HIS A 225 28.35 -10.53 8.28
CA HIS A 225 29.34 -11.51 8.69
C HIS A 225 28.72 -12.82 9.23
N PRO A 226 27.84 -13.49 8.48
CA PRO A 226 27.15 -14.70 8.95
C PRO A 226 28.10 -15.85 9.24
N ASP A 227 29.25 -15.92 8.57
CA ASP A 227 30.25 -16.96 8.77
C ASP A 227 30.95 -16.79 10.12
N LEU A 228 31.29 -15.55 10.52
CA LEU A 228 31.85 -15.28 11.83
C LEU A 228 30.90 -15.68 12.96
N TYR A 229 29.61 -15.34 12.83
CA TYR A 229 28.59 -15.75 13.82
C TYR A 229 28.55 -17.27 13.97
N ARG A 230 28.65 -18.02 12.87
CA ARG A 230 28.69 -19.49 12.89
C ARG A 230 29.96 -20.02 13.56
N ASP A 231 31.11 -19.44 13.25
CA ASP A 231 32.39 -19.86 13.79
C ASP A 231 32.49 -19.66 15.32
N TYR A 232 31.85 -18.60 15.83
CA TYR A 232 31.74 -18.34 17.26
C TYR A 232 30.54 -19.00 17.94
N GLY A 233 29.71 -19.75 17.18
CA GLY A 233 28.50 -20.41 17.71
C GLY A 233 27.41 -19.45 18.17
N LEU A 234 27.41 -18.22 17.66
CA LEU A 234 26.41 -17.20 17.95
C LEU A 234 25.19 -17.34 17.03
N LEU A 235 24.00 -17.16 17.58
CA LEU A 235 22.78 -17.06 16.80
C LEU A 235 22.47 -15.58 16.57
N PRO A 236 22.14 -15.18 15.32
CA PRO A 236 21.65 -13.84 15.04
C PRO A 236 20.37 -13.54 15.86
N PRO A 237 20.21 -12.33 16.40
CA PRO A 237 18.95 -11.96 17.02
C PRO A 237 17.83 -11.96 15.95
N LYS A 238 16.63 -12.42 16.34
CA LYS A 238 15.47 -12.40 15.43
C LYS A 238 14.79 -11.04 15.38
N GLY A 239 14.95 -10.25 16.44
CA GLY A 239 14.34 -8.95 16.50
C GLY A 239 14.90 -8.02 17.55
N VAL A 240 14.63 -6.74 17.34
CA VAL A 240 15.03 -5.63 18.19
C VAL A 240 13.79 -4.84 18.60
N LEU A 241 13.71 -4.45 19.86
CA LEU A 241 12.73 -3.49 20.34
C LEU A 241 13.39 -2.14 20.60
N LEU A 242 12.95 -1.10 19.88
CA LEU A 242 13.27 0.30 20.16
C LEU A 242 12.17 0.87 21.07
N TYR A 243 12.52 1.31 22.27
CA TYR A 243 11.51 1.82 23.20
C TYR A 243 11.95 3.12 23.86
N GLY A 244 10.98 3.94 24.24
CA GLY A 244 11.24 5.22 24.91
C GLY A 244 10.25 6.31 24.50
N PRO A 245 10.44 7.56 24.94
CA PRO A 245 9.51 8.66 24.72
C PRO A 245 9.18 8.92 23.25
N PRO A 246 7.98 9.44 22.93
CA PRO A 246 7.61 9.82 21.56
C PRO A 246 8.50 10.95 21.05
N GLY A 247 8.64 11.06 19.72
CA GLY A 247 9.40 12.13 19.07
C GLY A 247 10.92 12.06 19.22
N CYS A 248 11.48 10.99 19.82
CA CYS A 248 12.93 10.85 20.05
C CYS A 248 13.68 10.07 18.94
N GLY A 249 13.04 9.82 17.77
CA GLY A 249 13.73 9.31 16.59
C GLY A 249 13.72 7.79 16.37
N LYS A 250 12.90 7.00 17.09
CA LYS A 250 12.81 5.53 16.96
C LYS A 250 12.57 5.07 15.50
N THR A 251 11.59 5.64 14.84
CA THR A 251 11.27 5.35 13.43
C THR A 251 12.39 5.80 12.48
N LEU A 252 13.04 6.92 12.82
CA LEU A 252 14.13 7.48 12.01
C LEU A 252 15.36 6.57 12.03
N ILE A 253 15.74 6.06 13.21
CA ILE A 253 16.88 5.16 13.36
C ILE A 253 16.63 3.81 12.67
N ALA A 254 15.41 3.26 12.74
CA ALA A 254 15.05 2.03 12.03
C ALA A 254 15.17 2.20 10.50
N LYS A 255 14.73 3.34 9.97
CA LYS A 255 14.88 3.69 8.55
C LYS A 255 16.36 3.82 8.15
N ALA A 256 17.17 4.44 8.97
CA ALA A 256 18.60 4.63 8.69
C ALA A 256 19.37 3.29 8.65
N VAL A 257 19.04 2.35 9.55
CA VAL A 257 19.58 0.98 9.51
C VAL A 257 19.26 0.28 8.21
N ALA A 258 18.01 0.35 7.76
CA ALA A 258 17.61 -0.26 6.49
C ALA A 258 18.35 0.32 5.29
N SER A 259 18.51 1.66 5.26
CA SER A 259 19.28 2.36 4.24
C SER A 259 20.78 1.99 4.27
N SER A 260 21.37 1.93 5.46
CA SER A 260 22.78 1.55 5.65
C SER A 260 23.03 0.12 5.19
N LEU A 261 22.20 -0.83 5.61
CA LEU A 261 22.28 -2.23 5.21
C LEU A 261 22.17 -2.38 3.68
N SER A 262 21.23 -1.65 3.05
CA SER A 262 21.09 -1.64 1.60
C SER A 262 22.36 -1.15 0.89
N LYS A 263 22.94 -0.05 1.33
CA LYS A 263 24.17 0.53 0.75
C LYS A 263 25.36 -0.42 0.88
N ARG A 264 25.53 -1.07 2.03
CA ARG A 264 26.64 -2.01 2.27
C ARG A 264 26.54 -3.25 1.42
N ILE A 265 25.35 -3.85 1.32
CA ILE A 265 25.11 -5.03 0.46
C ILE A 265 25.36 -4.70 -1.01
N GLN A 266 24.94 -3.50 -1.46
CA GLN A 266 25.24 -3.03 -2.82
C GLN A 266 26.74 -2.84 -3.06
N ALA A 267 27.49 -2.38 -2.06
CA ALA A 267 28.94 -2.19 -2.15
C ALA A 267 29.72 -3.53 -2.23
N GLU A 268 29.23 -4.59 -1.57
CA GLU A 268 29.85 -5.91 -1.56
C GLU A 268 29.44 -6.79 -2.77
N GLY A 269 28.28 -6.50 -3.39
CA GLY A 269 27.66 -7.35 -4.43
C GLY A 269 28.24 -7.25 -5.85
N GLY A 270 29.23 -6.38 -6.13
CA GLY A 270 29.88 -6.30 -7.44
C GLY A 270 28.95 -5.93 -8.60
N ALA A 271 29.12 -6.55 -9.80
CA ALA A 271 28.44 -6.19 -11.04
C ALA A 271 26.91 -6.47 -11.08
N ASP A 272 26.37 -7.21 -10.10
CA ASP A 272 24.92 -7.52 -9.98
C ASP A 272 24.20 -6.60 -8.97
N ALA A 273 24.69 -5.40 -8.77
CA ALA A 273 24.20 -4.42 -7.78
C ALA A 273 22.70 -4.06 -7.90
N THR A 274 22.07 -4.32 -9.05
CA THR A 274 20.63 -4.11 -9.24
C THR A 274 19.76 -5.18 -8.57
N ARG A 275 20.32 -6.34 -8.22
CA ARG A 275 19.60 -7.46 -7.56
C ARG A 275 19.72 -7.45 -6.04
N ASN A 276 20.67 -6.73 -5.46
CA ASN A 276 20.93 -6.73 -4.02
C ASN A 276 20.37 -5.47 -3.34
N ARG A 277 19.06 -5.42 -3.14
CA ARG A 277 18.38 -4.37 -2.35
C ARG A 277 17.88 -4.97 -1.04
N SER A 278 17.98 -4.22 0.06
CA SER A 278 17.23 -4.53 1.28
C SER A 278 15.82 -3.98 1.17
N TYR A 279 14.88 -4.67 1.78
CA TYR A 279 13.48 -4.26 1.81
C TYR A 279 13.10 -3.83 3.23
N PHE A 280 12.38 -2.71 3.33
CA PHE A 280 11.87 -2.17 4.57
C PHE A 280 10.36 -2.17 4.55
N LEU A 281 9.76 -3.10 5.28
CA LEU A 281 8.32 -3.23 5.41
C LEU A 281 7.87 -2.43 6.63
N ASN A 282 7.27 -1.26 6.41
CA ASN A 282 6.84 -0.36 7.48
C ASN A 282 5.36 -0.59 7.81
N ILE A 283 5.09 -1.06 9.02
CA ILE A 283 3.77 -1.40 9.51
C ILE A 283 3.44 -0.50 10.69
N LYS A 284 2.35 0.27 10.59
CA LYS A 284 1.86 1.06 11.72
C LYS A 284 0.82 0.29 12.50
N GLY A 285 1.03 0.17 13.80
CA GLY A 285 0.14 -0.57 14.69
C GLY A 285 -1.34 -0.22 14.54
N PRO A 286 -1.74 1.03 14.63
CA PRO A 286 -3.15 1.42 14.49
C PRO A 286 -3.79 1.07 13.15
N GLU A 287 -3.02 1.01 12.06
CA GLU A 287 -3.52 0.67 10.72
C GLU A 287 -3.87 -0.82 10.57
N LEU A 288 -3.24 -1.69 11.37
CA LEU A 288 -3.55 -3.13 11.41
C LEU A 288 -4.80 -3.45 12.23
N LEU A 289 -5.23 -2.55 13.12
CA LEU A 289 -6.42 -2.77 13.94
C LEU A 289 -7.68 -2.72 13.09
N ASN A 290 -8.24 -3.88 12.78
CA ASN A 290 -9.51 -3.98 12.08
C ASN A 290 -10.63 -4.38 13.05
N LYS A 291 -11.86 -3.91 12.76
CA LYS A 291 -13.05 -4.24 13.56
C LYS A 291 -13.51 -5.70 13.40
N PHE A 292 -12.99 -6.41 12.39
CA PHE A 292 -13.37 -7.79 12.13
C PHE A 292 -12.39 -8.76 12.78
N VAL A 293 -12.91 -9.70 13.56
CA VAL A 293 -12.14 -10.77 14.18
C VAL A 293 -11.43 -11.61 13.11
N GLY A 294 -10.15 -11.90 13.34
CA GLY A 294 -9.34 -12.70 12.39
C GLY A 294 -8.68 -11.92 11.26
N GLU A 295 -9.09 -10.68 11.00
CA GLU A 295 -8.51 -9.88 9.90
C GLU A 295 -7.11 -9.37 10.25
N THR A 296 -6.88 -8.94 11.49
CA THR A 296 -5.55 -8.51 11.97
C THR A 296 -4.56 -9.66 11.92
N GLU A 297 -4.95 -10.87 12.36
CA GLU A 297 -4.12 -12.07 12.29
C GLU A 297 -3.79 -12.45 10.85
N ARG A 298 -4.77 -12.38 9.96
CA ARG A 298 -4.57 -12.61 8.52
C ARG A 298 -3.56 -11.63 7.92
N GLN A 299 -3.68 -10.35 8.26
CA GLN A 299 -2.75 -9.31 7.78
C GLN A 299 -1.32 -9.55 8.29
N ILE A 300 -1.14 -9.91 9.57
CA ILE A 300 0.17 -10.26 10.12
C ILE A 300 0.77 -11.44 9.35
N ARG A 301 -0.01 -12.50 9.09
CA ARG A 301 0.44 -13.66 8.32
C ARG A 301 0.92 -13.25 6.92
N LEU A 302 0.12 -12.46 6.18
CA LEU A 302 0.46 -11.99 4.85
C LEU A 302 1.74 -11.13 4.81
N ILE A 303 1.96 -10.28 5.83
CA ILE A 303 3.18 -9.49 5.95
C ILE A 303 4.41 -10.42 6.07
N PHE A 304 4.33 -11.43 6.94
CA PHE A 304 5.44 -12.37 7.12
C PHE A 304 5.61 -13.32 5.93
N GLU A 305 4.56 -13.72 5.23
CA GLU A 305 4.64 -14.45 3.96
C GLU A 305 5.35 -13.62 2.89
N ARG A 306 5.02 -12.35 2.77
CA ARG A 306 5.71 -11.40 1.87
C ARG A 306 7.19 -11.28 2.26
N ALA A 307 7.48 -11.09 3.54
CA ALA A 307 8.86 -11.01 4.02
C ALA A 307 9.65 -12.30 3.69
N ARG A 308 9.04 -13.47 3.90
CA ARG A 308 9.64 -14.78 3.56
C ARG A 308 9.89 -14.93 2.06
N LYS A 309 8.94 -14.53 1.21
CA LYS A 309 9.08 -14.58 -0.25
C LYS A 309 10.26 -13.71 -0.73
N ILE A 310 10.40 -12.50 -0.20
CA ILE A 310 11.52 -11.60 -0.53
C ILE A 310 12.84 -12.18 0.01
N ALA A 311 12.87 -12.70 1.22
CA ALA A 311 14.06 -13.26 1.85
C ALA A 311 14.55 -14.55 1.18
N SER A 312 13.63 -15.40 0.69
CA SER A 312 13.98 -16.60 -0.07
C SER A 312 14.60 -16.30 -1.42
N ALA A 313 14.33 -15.13 -2.00
CA ALA A 313 15.02 -14.62 -3.18
C ALA A 313 16.44 -14.08 -2.87
N GLY A 314 16.90 -14.17 -1.61
CA GLY A 314 18.24 -13.76 -1.17
C GLY A 314 18.32 -12.31 -0.68
N HIS A 315 17.20 -11.59 -0.59
CA HIS A 315 17.20 -10.20 -0.18
C HIS A 315 17.00 -10.05 1.33
N PRO A 316 17.77 -9.19 2.02
CA PRO A 316 17.47 -8.84 3.41
C PRO A 316 16.16 -8.08 3.53
N VAL A 317 15.39 -8.45 4.54
CA VAL A 317 14.08 -7.85 4.85
C VAL A 317 14.05 -7.38 6.28
N ILE A 318 13.73 -6.12 6.49
CA ILE A 318 13.45 -5.54 7.80
C ILE A 318 11.93 -5.35 7.90
N VAL A 319 11.30 -6.06 8.82
CA VAL A 319 9.89 -5.87 9.16
C VAL A 319 9.81 -4.93 10.34
N PHE A 320 9.36 -3.71 10.11
CA PHE A 320 9.28 -2.67 11.13
C PHE A 320 7.84 -2.47 11.59
N PHE A 321 7.61 -2.68 12.88
CA PHE A 321 6.33 -2.38 13.53
C PHE A 321 6.46 -1.08 14.33
N ASP A 322 5.77 -0.04 13.90
CA ASP A 322 5.66 1.20 14.66
C ASP A 322 4.43 1.18 15.57
N GLU A 323 4.54 1.82 16.73
CA GLU A 323 3.48 1.86 17.74
C GLU A 323 2.97 0.47 18.13
N MET A 324 3.89 -0.47 18.41
CA MET A 324 3.57 -1.86 18.73
C MET A 324 2.56 -2.00 19.88
N GLU A 325 2.59 -1.08 20.83
CA GLU A 325 1.64 -1.04 21.96
C GLU A 325 0.18 -0.89 21.53
N ALA A 326 -0.09 -0.47 20.31
CA ALA A 326 -1.46 -0.42 19.81
C ALA A 326 -2.07 -1.80 19.58
N ILE A 327 -1.25 -2.78 19.15
CA ILE A 327 -1.72 -4.10 18.72
C ILE A 327 -1.36 -5.20 19.75
N PHE A 328 -0.16 -5.12 20.32
CA PHE A 328 0.43 -6.24 21.07
C PHE A 328 0.41 -6.00 22.59
N ARG A 329 -0.76 -5.62 23.10
CA ARG A 329 -0.97 -5.32 24.53
C ARG A 329 -1.02 -6.55 25.41
N THR A 330 -0.63 -6.36 26.68
CA THR A 330 -0.82 -7.33 27.75
C THR A 330 -2.31 -7.54 28.03
N ARG A 331 -2.72 -8.78 28.18
CA ARG A 331 -4.12 -9.17 28.44
C ARG A 331 -4.70 -8.47 29.68
N GLY A 332 -5.91 -7.94 29.56
CA GLY A 332 -6.70 -7.46 30.70
C GLY A 332 -6.70 -5.95 30.94
N THR A 333 -6.16 -5.13 30.04
CA THR A 333 -6.11 -3.66 30.19
C THR A 333 -7.16 -2.89 29.39
N GLY A 334 -8.07 -3.57 28.64
CA GLY A 334 -9.04 -2.91 27.77
C GLY A 334 -10.36 -3.66 27.58
N VAL A 335 -11.33 -3.00 26.93
CA VAL A 335 -12.72 -3.46 26.73
C VAL A 335 -12.86 -4.50 25.60
N SER A 336 -11.79 -4.80 24.84
CA SER A 336 -11.82 -5.65 23.63
C SER A 336 -11.03 -6.95 23.84
N SER A 337 -11.52 -7.85 24.68
CA SER A 337 -10.79 -9.06 25.09
C SER A 337 -10.59 -10.14 24.00
N ASP A 338 -11.41 -10.14 22.95
CA ASP A 338 -11.40 -11.25 21.97
C ASP A 338 -10.34 -11.06 20.85
N VAL A 339 -10.12 -9.84 20.37
CA VAL A 339 -9.10 -9.52 19.34
C VAL A 339 -7.69 -9.63 19.94
N GLU A 340 -7.48 -9.18 21.19
CA GLU A 340 -6.18 -9.23 21.85
C GLU A 340 -5.71 -10.66 22.16
N SER A 341 -6.64 -11.64 22.27
CA SER A 341 -6.31 -13.01 22.64
C SER A 341 -5.65 -13.83 21.52
N THR A 342 -5.79 -13.43 20.27
CA THR A 342 -5.36 -14.21 19.09
C THR A 342 -4.22 -13.55 18.31
N VAL A 343 -4.12 -12.21 18.34
CA VAL A 343 -3.13 -11.44 17.59
C VAL A 343 -1.70 -11.66 18.11
N VAL A 344 -1.49 -11.63 19.43
CA VAL A 344 -0.17 -11.89 20.04
C VAL A 344 0.33 -13.30 19.72
N PRO A 345 -0.45 -14.39 19.92
CA PRO A 345 -0.05 -15.74 19.52
C PRO A 345 0.29 -15.85 18.03
N GLN A 346 -0.45 -15.17 17.14
CA GLN A 346 -0.14 -15.18 15.71
C GLN A 346 1.23 -14.55 15.43
N LEU A 347 1.51 -13.35 15.97
CA LEU A 347 2.82 -12.72 15.82
C LEU A 347 3.96 -13.61 16.34
N LEU A 348 3.76 -14.24 17.50
CA LEU A 348 4.74 -15.16 18.09
C LEU A 348 5.02 -16.35 17.16
N ALA A 349 3.98 -16.94 16.57
CA ALA A 349 4.12 -18.03 15.62
C ALA A 349 4.88 -17.60 14.36
N GLU A 350 4.63 -16.38 13.86
CA GLU A 350 5.33 -15.85 12.69
C GLU A 350 6.81 -15.57 12.99
N ILE A 351 7.14 -14.96 14.15
CA ILE A 351 8.54 -14.72 14.56
C ILE A 351 9.27 -16.04 14.82
N ASP A 352 8.62 -17.00 15.47
CA ASP A 352 9.21 -18.33 15.69
C ASP A 352 9.41 -19.07 14.35
N GLY A 353 8.49 -18.91 13.39
CA GLY A 353 8.58 -19.46 12.02
C GLY A 353 9.67 -18.87 11.13
N VAL A 354 10.30 -17.76 11.53
CA VAL A 354 11.43 -17.13 10.83
C VAL A 354 12.75 -17.89 11.06
N GLU A 355 12.81 -18.89 11.94
CA GLU A 355 14.06 -19.63 12.27
C GLU A 355 14.82 -20.22 11.07
N GLY A 356 14.13 -20.50 9.96
CA GLY A 356 14.75 -20.99 8.71
C GLY A 356 15.27 -19.90 7.78
N LEU A 357 14.93 -18.62 8.01
CA LEU A 357 15.21 -17.51 7.10
C LEU A 357 16.28 -16.59 7.68
N ARG A 358 17.50 -16.75 7.22
CA ARG A 358 18.67 -15.95 7.67
C ARG A 358 18.58 -14.45 7.32
N ASN A 359 17.61 -14.06 6.48
CA ASN A 359 17.55 -12.72 5.87
C ASN A 359 16.34 -11.88 6.32
N VAL A 360 15.64 -12.26 7.40
CA VAL A 360 14.53 -11.48 7.96
C VAL A 360 14.84 -11.07 9.38
N ILE A 361 14.68 -9.79 9.70
CA ILE A 361 14.73 -9.28 11.07
C ILE A 361 13.51 -8.43 11.36
N VAL A 362 13.00 -8.55 12.58
CA VAL A 362 11.86 -7.75 13.06
C VAL A 362 12.38 -6.61 13.94
N ILE A 363 11.99 -5.39 13.64
CA ILE A 363 12.27 -4.23 14.50
C ILE A 363 10.93 -3.69 14.98
N GLY A 364 10.72 -3.68 16.29
CA GLY A 364 9.56 -3.07 16.91
C GLY A 364 9.89 -1.70 17.48
N ALA A 365 8.98 -0.74 17.39
CA ALA A 365 9.07 0.53 18.09
C ALA A 365 7.86 0.73 19.01
N SER A 366 8.12 1.21 20.22
CA SER A 366 7.07 1.49 21.20
C SER A 366 7.37 2.75 22.01
N ASN A 367 6.31 3.51 22.28
CA ASN A 367 6.37 4.62 23.23
C ASN A 367 6.08 4.16 24.66
N ARG A 368 5.54 2.92 24.83
CA ARG A 368 5.04 2.38 26.10
C ARG A 368 5.36 0.88 26.20
N GLU A 369 6.64 0.57 26.45
CA GLU A 369 7.12 -0.83 26.54
C GLU A 369 6.36 -1.69 27.56
N GLU A 370 5.90 -1.07 28.64
CA GLU A 370 5.17 -1.74 29.71
C GLU A 370 3.79 -2.26 29.26
N LEU A 371 3.27 -1.79 28.13
CA LEU A 371 2.01 -2.29 27.54
C LEU A 371 2.24 -3.51 26.64
N ILE A 372 3.45 -3.75 26.17
CA ILE A 372 3.75 -4.87 25.28
C ILE A 372 3.72 -6.19 26.07
N ASP A 373 3.10 -7.21 25.47
CA ASP A 373 3.07 -8.54 26.09
C ASP A 373 4.49 -9.08 26.30
N PRO A 374 4.87 -9.45 27.55
CA PRO A 374 6.19 -9.96 27.86
C PRO A 374 6.61 -11.20 27.06
N ALA A 375 5.67 -11.95 26.51
CA ALA A 375 5.98 -13.10 25.66
C ALA A 375 6.71 -12.74 24.37
N ILE A 376 6.48 -11.52 23.83
CA ILE A 376 7.16 -11.02 22.65
C ILE A 376 8.63 -10.68 22.94
N LEU A 377 8.91 -10.29 24.19
CA LEU A 377 10.21 -9.80 24.64
C LEU A 377 11.12 -10.92 25.20
N ARG A 378 10.73 -12.18 25.03
CA ARG A 378 11.54 -13.33 25.48
C ARG A 378 12.70 -13.61 24.53
N PRO A 379 13.81 -14.20 25.04
CA PRO A 379 14.92 -14.65 24.21
C PRO A 379 14.47 -15.49 23.01
N GLY A 380 15.06 -15.20 21.86
CA GLY A 380 14.70 -15.84 20.59
C GLY A 380 13.55 -15.15 19.83
N ARG A 381 13.12 -13.95 20.25
CA ARG A 381 12.09 -13.11 19.62
C ARG A 381 12.60 -11.66 19.49
N LEU A 382 11.95 -10.70 20.13
CA LEU A 382 12.48 -9.33 20.27
C LEU A 382 13.36 -9.26 21.54
N ASP A 383 14.48 -9.92 21.50
CA ASP A 383 15.37 -10.11 22.66
C ASP A 383 16.40 -9.00 22.84
N VAL A 384 16.71 -8.25 21.78
CA VAL A 384 17.55 -7.05 21.87
C VAL A 384 16.65 -5.84 22.15
N LYS A 385 16.90 -5.16 23.28
CA LYS A 385 16.15 -3.98 23.69
C LYS A 385 17.06 -2.78 23.72
N ILE A 386 16.71 -1.75 22.93
CA ILE A 386 17.46 -0.52 22.82
C ILE A 386 16.58 0.63 23.30
N ARG A 387 17.02 1.29 24.37
CA ARG A 387 16.32 2.44 24.91
C ARG A 387 16.73 3.71 24.18
N VAL A 388 15.73 4.40 23.62
CA VAL A 388 15.89 5.71 23.00
C VAL A 388 15.44 6.75 24.02
N GLU A 389 16.38 7.47 24.60
CA GLU A 389 16.11 8.46 25.64
C GLU A 389 15.82 9.84 25.03
N ARG A 390 15.33 10.76 25.87
CA ARG A 390 15.22 12.15 25.50
C ARG A 390 16.61 12.74 25.30
N PRO A 391 16.80 13.68 24.35
CA PRO A 391 18.09 14.29 24.13
C PRO A 391 18.52 15.09 25.36
N ASP A 392 19.74 14.88 25.78
CA ASP A 392 20.41 15.79 26.69
C ASP A 392 20.91 17.04 25.94
N ARG A 393 21.53 17.97 26.66
CA ARG A 393 22.03 19.23 26.08
C ARG A 393 23.01 19.01 24.91
N ALA A 394 23.86 18.01 24.98
CA ALA A 394 24.84 17.69 23.93
C ALA A 394 24.17 17.07 22.70
N ALA A 395 23.25 16.11 22.94
CA ALA A 395 22.45 15.50 21.90
C ALA A 395 21.54 16.52 21.20
N ALA A 396 20.97 17.47 21.96
CA ALA A 396 20.14 18.54 21.38
C ALA A 396 20.91 19.43 20.41
N LEU A 397 22.17 19.78 20.76
CA LEU A 397 23.06 20.54 19.86
C LEU A 397 23.36 19.76 18.57
N ASP A 398 23.61 18.46 18.67
CA ASP A 398 23.85 17.61 17.50
C ASP A 398 22.61 17.50 16.63
N ILE A 399 21.42 17.28 17.23
CA ILE A 399 20.14 17.25 16.52
C ILE A 399 19.89 18.58 15.80
N LEU A 400 20.04 19.70 16.50
CA LEU A 400 19.88 21.03 15.89
C LEU A 400 20.87 21.27 14.75
N GLY A 401 22.06 20.66 14.83
CA GLY A 401 23.08 20.70 13.77
C GLY A 401 22.58 20.09 12.45
N LYS A 402 21.61 19.17 12.48
CA LYS A 402 21.01 18.57 11.27
C LYS A 402 19.95 19.47 10.63
N TYR A 403 19.26 20.30 11.42
CA TYR A 403 18.14 21.14 10.97
C TYR A 403 18.51 22.60 10.73
N LEU A 404 19.43 23.15 11.51
CA LEU A 404 19.90 24.53 11.44
C LEU A 404 21.37 24.56 10.98
N THR A 405 21.56 24.42 9.66
CA THR A 405 22.85 24.36 8.98
C THR A 405 23.34 25.74 8.53
N ASP A 406 24.64 25.85 8.20
CA ASP A 406 25.21 27.09 7.70
C ASP A 406 24.77 27.44 6.27
N ASP A 407 24.14 26.51 5.53
CA ASP A 407 23.60 26.75 4.19
C ASP A 407 22.26 27.51 4.20
N LEU A 408 21.64 27.65 5.38
CA LEU A 408 20.40 28.40 5.50
C LEU A 408 20.66 29.91 5.42
N PRO A 409 19.68 30.70 4.93
CA PRO A 409 19.78 32.15 4.97
C PRO A 409 19.75 32.66 6.40
N LEU A 410 20.91 32.98 6.94
CA LEU A 410 21.08 33.53 8.28
C LEU A 410 21.31 35.05 8.19
N ASP A 411 20.88 35.78 9.21
CA ASP A 411 21.22 37.19 9.36
C ASP A 411 22.71 37.34 9.66
N ALA A 412 23.32 38.40 9.14
CA ALA A 412 24.75 38.66 9.30
C ALA A 412 25.20 38.80 10.78
N SER A 413 24.27 39.01 11.71
CA SER A 413 24.54 39.18 13.15
C SER A 413 24.72 37.89 13.91
N ALA A 414 24.36 36.71 13.33
CA ALA A 414 24.38 35.43 14.03
C ALA A 414 24.84 34.28 13.13
N THR A 415 25.63 33.37 13.67
CA THR A 415 26.02 32.12 13.03
C THR A 415 25.04 30.99 13.42
N ALA A 416 24.93 29.93 12.58
CA ALA A 416 24.11 28.79 12.93
C ALA A 416 24.51 28.17 14.29
N ALA A 417 25.80 28.12 14.59
CA ALA A 417 26.29 27.62 15.88
C ALA A 417 25.78 28.45 17.07
N GLN A 418 25.79 29.79 16.94
CA GLN A 418 25.25 30.67 17.99
C GLN A 418 23.74 30.51 18.17
N LEU A 419 23.00 30.40 17.08
CA LEU A 419 21.55 30.17 17.14
C LEU A 419 21.20 28.81 17.78
N ARG A 420 21.92 27.75 17.43
CA ARG A 420 21.77 26.41 18.05
C ARG A 420 22.06 26.47 19.56
N THR A 421 23.15 27.10 19.96
CA THR A 421 23.50 27.26 21.37
C THR A 421 22.43 28.06 22.11
N ARG A 422 21.90 29.12 21.49
CA ARG A 422 20.82 29.93 22.05
C ARG A 422 19.55 29.12 22.33
N ILE A 423 19.11 28.28 21.36
CA ILE A 423 17.96 27.38 21.55
C ILE A 423 18.18 26.45 22.74
N VAL A 424 19.37 25.84 22.81
CA VAL A 424 19.68 24.88 23.88
C VAL A 424 19.80 25.56 25.24
N ASP A 425 20.43 26.75 25.30
CA ASP A 425 20.57 27.51 26.54
C ASP A 425 19.18 27.90 27.11
N ASP A 426 18.28 28.31 26.25
CA ASP A 426 16.93 28.71 26.65
C ASP A 426 16.08 27.48 27.07
N LEU A 427 16.04 26.44 26.25
CA LEU A 427 15.24 25.26 26.50
C LEU A 427 15.70 24.45 27.73
N TYR A 428 17.01 24.36 27.97
CA TYR A 428 17.59 23.63 29.10
C TYR A 428 17.94 24.56 30.30
N SER A 429 17.40 25.79 30.33
CA SER A 429 17.52 26.67 31.48
C SER A 429 16.79 26.09 32.70
N HIS A 430 17.41 26.21 33.87
CA HIS A 430 16.79 25.85 35.15
C HIS A 430 16.25 27.07 35.88
N ASP A 431 16.13 28.23 35.22
CA ASP A 431 15.66 29.46 35.84
C ASP A 431 14.16 29.45 36.13
N ARG A 432 13.40 28.66 35.34
CA ARG A 432 11.94 28.54 35.47
C ARG A 432 11.53 27.08 35.45
N PRO A 433 11.01 26.51 36.55
CA PRO A 433 10.39 25.18 36.52
C PRO A 433 9.11 25.21 35.69
N PHE A 434 8.94 24.19 34.84
CA PHE A 434 7.72 23.98 34.06
C PHE A 434 6.60 23.41 34.94
N LEU A 435 6.93 22.40 35.76
CA LEU A 435 6.02 21.82 36.72
C LEU A 435 6.75 21.23 37.93
N THR A 436 6.03 21.15 39.06
CA THR A 436 6.51 20.48 40.28
C THR A 436 5.68 19.25 40.55
N LEU A 437 6.38 18.10 40.68
CA LEU A 437 5.80 16.82 41.11
C LEU A 437 5.82 16.73 42.63
N HIS A 438 4.68 16.45 43.26
CA HIS A 438 4.56 16.19 44.69
C HIS A 438 4.46 14.68 44.95
N TYR A 439 5.30 14.15 45.82
CA TYR A 439 5.36 12.73 46.13
C TYR A 439 4.62 12.39 47.43
N ALA A 440 4.18 11.13 47.54
CA ALA A 440 3.49 10.60 48.74
C ALA A 440 4.32 10.66 50.03
N ASP A 441 5.65 10.75 49.91
CA ASP A 441 6.61 10.89 51.01
C ASP A 441 6.76 12.33 51.50
N GLY A 442 6.03 13.28 50.91
CA GLY A 442 6.12 14.72 51.19
C GLY A 442 7.28 15.44 50.48
N GLY A 443 8.07 14.75 49.68
CA GLY A 443 9.09 15.34 48.81
C GLY A 443 8.47 15.96 47.57
N HIS A 444 9.21 16.80 46.88
CA HIS A 444 8.85 17.37 45.58
C HIS A 444 10.05 17.33 44.63
N SER A 445 9.77 17.48 43.33
CA SER A 445 10.80 17.58 42.30
C SER A 445 10.32 18.53 41.21
N ASP A 446 11.14 19.51 40.91
CA ASP A 446 10.87 20.46 39.85
C ASP A 446 11.34 19.88 38.51
N LEU A 447 10.54 20.02 37.47
CA LEU A 447 10.85 19.62 36.10
C LEU A 447 10.85 20.85 35.21
N TYR A 448 11.78 20.84 34.26
CA TYR A 448 12.03 21.94 33.33
C TYR A 448 11.67 21.53 31.91
N TYR A 449 11.55 22.49 31.00
CA TYR A 449 11.23 22.19 29.59
C TYR A 449 12.23 21.25 28.95
N GLY A 450 13.52 21.36 29.31
CA GLY A 450 14.57 20.43 28.84
C GLY A 450 14.30 18.97 29.18
N ASP A 451 13.62 18.68 30.31
CA ASP A 451 13.26 17.32 30.73
C ASP A 451 12.21 16.68 29.80
N PHE A 452 11.50 17.51 29.02
CA PHE A 452 10.49 17.08 28.05
C PHE A 452 10.96 17.20 26.60
N ALA A 453 12.17 17.72 26.38
CA ALA A 453 12.72 17.92 25.04
C ALA A 453 12.70 16.62 24.23
N SER A 454 12.36 16.74 22.96
CA SER A 454 12.39 15.65 21.99
C SER A 454 12.99 16.12 20.67
N GLY A 455 13.47 15.18 19.84
CA GLY A 455 13.97 15.52 18.51
C GLY A 455 12.93 16.23 17.64
N ALA A 456 11.66 15.84 17.77
CA ALA A 456 10.55 16.48 17.07
C ALA A 456 10.34 17.94 17.54
N MET A 457 10.38 18.18 18.84
CA MET A 457 10.28 19.53 19.40
C MET A 457 11.40 20.45 18.89
N LEU A 458 12.63 19.96 18.89
CA LEU A 458 13.78 20.70 18.37
C LEU A 458 13.65 21.04 16.87
N ALA A 459 13.14 20.09 16.07
CA ALA A 459 12.87 20.31 14.66
C ALA A 459 11.77 21.36 14.46
N ASN A 460 10.68 21.30 15.25
CA ASN A 460 9.59 22.27 15.20
C ASN A 460 10.05 23.69 15.52
N ILE A 461 10.90 23.87 16.53
CA ILE A 461 11.48 25.17 16.88
C ILE A 461 12.24 25.76 15.67
N VAL A 462 13.07 24.97 15.02
CA VAL A 462 13.81 25.42 13.83
C VAL A 462 12.87 25.77 12.68
N ASP A 463 11.85 24.96 12.45
CA ASP A 463 10.88 25.22 11.37
C ASP A 463 10.00 26.44 11.64
N ARG A 464 9.67 26.72 12.91
CA ARG A 464 8.99 27.98 13.31
C ARG A 464 9.90 29.18 13.05
N ALA A 465 11.18 29.11 13.45
CA ALA A 465 12.13 30.17 13.21
C ALA A 465 12.32 30.47 11.71
N LYS A 466 12.41 29.42 10.86
CA LYS A 466 12.41 29.56 9.40
C LYS A 466 11.15 30.24 8.88
N LYS A 467 9.97 29.84 9.38
CA LYS A 467 8.68 30.46 8.99
C LYS A 467 8.59 31.94 9.36
N PHE A 468 9.12 32.33 10.53
CA PHE A 468 9.19 33.76 10.92
C PHE A 468 10.10 34.53 9.99
N ALA A 469 11.31 34.04 9.73
CA ALA A 469 12.25 34.67 8.78
C ALA A 469 11.64 34.84 7.38
N ILE A 470 10.92 33.82 6.88
CA ILE A 470 10.21 33.90 5.58
C ILE A 470 9.13 35.00 5.61
N LYS A 471 8.34 35.09 6.70
CA LYS A 471 7.31 36.13 6.83
C LYS A 471 7.88 37.53 6.83
N ASP A 472 9.00 37.75 7.50
CA ASP A 472 9.67 39.05 7.58
C ASP A 472 10.37 39.41 6.26
N ALA A 473 10.97 38.43 5.58
CA ALA A 473 11.49 38.61 4.22
C ALA A 473 10.42 39.02 3.21
N LEU A 474 9.21 38.44 3.30
CA LEU A 474 8.05 38.82 2.46
C LEU A 474 7.55 40.23 2.74
N ARG A 475 7.77 40.75 3.97
CA ARG A 475 7.47 42.16 4.35
C ARG A 475 8.58 43.12 3.99
N GLY A 476 9.73 42.61 3.53
CA GLY A 476 10.90 43.41 3.18
C GLY A 476 11.70 43.92 4.38
N GLU A 477 11.54 43.28 5.55
CA GLU A 477 12.16 43.77 6.80
C GLU A 477 13.57 43.21 7.01
N VAL A 478 13.76 41.89 7.06
CA VAL A 478 15.06 41.25 7.39
C VAL A 478 15.35 40.10 6.42
N GLY A 479 16.58 39.94 6.01
CA GLY A 479 17.05 38.84 5.18
C GLY A 479 17.76 37.78 5.99
N GLY A 480 17.04 36.75 6.46
CA GLY A 480 17.60 35.59 7.15
C GLY A 480 17.06 35.35 8.57
N ILE A 481 17.50 34.21 9.14
CA ILE A 481 17.09 33.82 10.50
C ILE A 481 17.89 34.62 11.51
N THR A 482 17.17 35.29 12.42
CA THR A 482 17.77 36.10 13.52
C THR A 482 17.62 35.39 14.87
N THR A 483 18.31 35.89 15.89
CA THR A 483 18.13 35.47 17.29
C THR A 483 16.68 35.69 17.76
N ALA A 484 16.05 36.81 17.37
CA ALA A 484 14.66 37.10 17.72
C ALA A 484 13.68 36.10 17.17
N HIS A 485 13.91 35.56 15.94
CA HIS A 485 13.08 34.49 15.38
C HIS A 485 13.20 33.20 16.18
N VAL A 486 14.41 32.88 16.65
CA VAL A 486 14.70 31.71 17.46
C VAL A 486 14.07 31.83 18.85
N ASP A 487 14.29 32.95 19.54
CA ASP A 487 13.73 33.19 20.87
C ASP A 487 12.20 33.13 20.85
N ARG A 488 11.58 33.72 19.82
CA ARG A 488 10.14 33.63 19.60
C ARG A 488 9.68 32.19 19.30
N ALA A 489 10.43 31.43 18.51
CA ALA A 489 10.08 30.05 18.16
C ALA A 489 10.14 29.13 19.38
N VAL A 490 11.13 29.30 20.27
CA VAL A 490 11.23 28.58 21.54
C VAL A 490 10.04 28.95 22.45
N ALA A 491 9.73 30.22 22.61
CA ALA A 491 8.62 30.68 23.45
C ALA A 491 7.27 30.13 22.96
N GLU A 492 6.99 30.17 21.64
CA GLU A 492 5.74 29.61 21.08
C GLU A 492 5.68 28.08 21.23
N GLU A 493 6.79 27.36 21.07
CA GLU A 493 6.83 25.90 21.24
C GLU A 493 6.62 25.50 22.72
N CYS A 494 7.21 26.24 23.65
CA CYS A 494 6.98 26.04 25.08
C CYS A 494 5.53 26.31 25.44
N HIS A 495 4.95 27.42 24.97
CA HIS A 495 3.55 27.76 25.23
C HIS A 495 2.56 26.72 24.68
N ASP A 496 2.79 26.20 23.47
CA ASP A 496 1.94 25.13 22.91
C ASP A 496 2.02 23.83 23.73
N ASN A 497 3.11 23.62 24.46
CA ASN A 497 3.27 22.48 25.37
C ASN A 497 2.65 22.72 26.77
N ASP A 498 2.43 23.98 27.19
CA ASP A 498 1.76 24.32 28.46
C ASP A 498 0.31 23.86 28.49
N ASP A 499 -0.36 23.81 27.33
CA ASP A 499 -1.76 23.38 27.19
C ASP A 499 -1.95 21.84 27.19
N LEU A 500 -0.85 21.06 27.13
CA LEU A 500 -0.90 19.61 26.96
C LEU A 500 -1.04 18.79 28.26
N PRO A 501 -0.67 19.24 29.46
CA PRO A 501 -0.69 18.41 30.64
C PRO A 501 -2.09 18.15 31.18
N ASP A 502 -2.57 16.92 31.04
CA ASP A 502 -3.69 16.41 31.85
C ASP A 502 -3.20 16.16 33.28
N THR A 503 -3.42 17.12 34.16
CA THR A 503 -3.08 17.02 35.58
C THR A 503 -3.88 15.95 36.33
N THR A 504 -4.88 15.34 35.69
CA THR A 504 -5.75 14.33 36.30
C THR A 504 -5.06 12.96 36.46
N ASN A 505 -3.91 12.73 35.79
CA ASN A 505 -3.18 11.46 35.89
C ASN A 505 -1.70 11.62 36.32
N PRO A 506 -1.44 11.85 37.62
CA PRO A 506 -0.08 12.05 38.15
C PRO A 506 0.91 10.91 37.85
N GLY A 507 0.41 9.68 37.74
CA GLY A 507 1.23 8.51 37.45
C GLY A 507 1.84 8.50 36.04
N GLU A 508 1.20 9.18 35.10
CA GLU A 508 1.69 9.31 33.71
C GLU A 508 2.85 10.28 33.64
N TRP A 509 2.80 11.37 34.40
CA TRP A 509 3.87 12.36 34.51
C TRP A 509 5.13 11.83 35.19
N ALA A 510 4.97 11.03 36.27
CA ALA A 510 6.10 10.34 36.90
C ALA A 510 6.87 9.46 35.93
N ARG A 511 6.16 8.88 34.97
CA ARG A 511 6.71 8.02 33.94
C ARG A 511 7.39 8.82 32.82
N ILE A 512 6.73 9.89 32.35
CA ILE A 512 7.26 10.78 31.30
C ILE A 512 8.58 11.42 31.78
N SER A 513 8.67 11.78 33.06
CA SER A 513 9.86 12.38 33.66
C SER A 513 10.93 11.39 34.07
N GLY A 514 10.73 10.08 33.93
CA GLY A 514 11.69 9.06 34.36
C GLY A 514 11.72 8.79 35.86
N HIS A 515 10.85 9.43 36.64
CA HIS A 515 10.76 9.30 38.12
C HIS A 515 9.78 8.21 38.57
N SER A 516 9.75 7.08 37.89
CA SER A 516 8.80 5.97 38.12
C SER A 516 8.92 5.26 39.48
N SER A 517 9.99 5.55 40.25
CA SER A 517 10.23 4.89 41.54
C SER A 517 9.44 5.50 42.72
N LYS A 518 8.87 6.69 42.58
CA LYS A 518 8.11 7.37 43.61
C LYS A 518 6.67 7.58 43.19
N ARG A 519 5.74 7.41 44.13
CA ARG A 519 4.32 7.65 43.88
C ARG A 519 4.05 9.15 43.88
N VAL A 520 3.72 9.71 42.71
CA VAL A 520 3.26 11.10 42.56
C VAL A 520 1.80 11.20 43.04
N VAL A 521 1.50 12.20 43.85
CA VAL A 521 0.16 12.44 44.47
C VAL A 521 -0.48 13.66 43.86
N ASP A 522 0.31 14.67 43.48
CA ASP A 522 -0.18 15.93 42.94
C ASP A 522 0.85 16.58 42.01
N ILE A 523 0.38 17.46 41.13
CA ILE A 523 1.20 18.19 40.16
C ILE A 523 0.81 19.65 40.20
N THR A 524 1.79 20.52 40.37
CA THR A 524 1.62 21.95 40.23
C THR A 524 2.25 22.43 38.93
N LEU A 525 1.46 22.99 38.01
CA LEU A 525 1.95 23.64 36.80
C LEU A 525 2.37 25.08 37.13
N HIS A 526 3.51 25.47 36.60
CA HIS A 526 3.98 26.85 36.65
C HIS A 526 3.71 27.49 35.29
N ALA A 527 2.43 27.83 35.01
CA ALA A 527 2.09 28.55 33.79
C ALA A 527 2.88 29.87 33.75
N ASP A 528 3.53 30.15 32.64
CA ASP A 528 4.07 31.49 32.39
C ASP A 528 2.85 32.43 32.28
N ASP A 529 2.63 33.23 33.32
CA ASP A 529 1.78 34.40 33.20
C ASP A 529 2.55 35.37 32.27
N PRO A 530 2.13 35.56 31.00
CA PRO A 530 2.79 36.55 30.16
C PRO A 530 2.53 37.88 30.86
N ALA A 531 3.55 38.44 31.51
CA ALA A 531 3.52 39.82 31.94
C ALA A 531 3.14 40.63 30.70
N ASP A 532 1.87 41.06 30.64
CA ASP A 532 1.34 41.91 29.58
C ASP A 532 2.20 43.22 29.57
N PRO A 533 3.05 43.42 28.54
CA PRO A 533 3.88 44.63 28.51
C PRO A 533 3.07 45.89 28.21
N THR A 534 1.74 45.81 28.19
CA THR A 534 0.85 46.91 27.77
C THR A 534 -0.13 47.39 28.83
N ASP A 535 -0.05 46.98 30.10
CA ASP A 535 -0.87 47.60 31.15
C ASP A 535 -0.07 48.58 31.99
N PRO A 536 -0.11 49.90 31.68
CA PRO A 536 0.56 50.93 32.48
C PRO A 536 -0.30 51.40 33.67
N THR A 537 -1.39 50.71 34.01
CA THR A 537 -2.28 51.11 35.10
C THR A 537 -2.27 50.08 36.23
N GLY A 538 -1.29 50.18 37.12
CA GLY A 538 -1.35 49.56 38.44
C GLY A 538 -2.56 50.07 39.22
N VAL A 539 -3.65 49.29 39.27
CA VAL A 539 -4.70 49.45 40.27
C VAL A 539 -4.97 48.08 40.87
N THR A 540 -4.44 47.90 42.08
CA THR A 540 -4.83 46.89 43.05
C THR A 540 -6.31 46.97 43.37
N ALA A 541 -7.06 45.90 43.25
CA ALA A 541 -8.29 45.66 43.97
C ALA A 541 -8.33 44.22 44.49
#